data_4f7f5ade56e6300503551347c0c355d0
#
_entry.id   4f7f5ade56e6300503551347c0c355d0
#
_cell.length_a   1.000
_cell.length_b   1.000
_cell.length_c   1.000
_cell.angle_alpha   90.00
_cell.angle_beta   90.00
_cell.angle_gamma   90.00
#
_symmetry.space_group_name_H-M   'P 1'
#
loop_
_entity.id
_entity.type
_entity.pdbx_description
1 polymer ?
#
loop_
_entity_poly.entity_id
_entity_poly.type
_entity_poly.pdbx_seq_one_letter_code
_entity_poly.pdbx_strand_id
1 'polypeptide(L)'
;MLDAEAVDPRARKSPTERFEIRFPAHDGGVDQDEEWCEVAYDGTKRRIRFHDYAAVYSVPGLYERIFYDELGCESPQIVCGLLHDELGRADADSVELRVLDVGAGNGMVGDELAKLGDGSIVGVDIIPEAAEAAERDRPEVYDDYFVVDLTDIPPDTREQLEQRRFNCLTSVAALGFGDMPPRAFAEAYNLVADGGWIAFNIKEDFLGNEDGNGTGFSSLIRRMLREETLDLLGERRYRHRLSMALDPLHYVAMVARKQREVPDDWIDELDD
;
A
#
# COMPACT_ATOMS: atom_id res chain seq x y z
N MET A 1 2.86 46.97 -33.73
CA MET A 1 2.95 45.52 -33.95
C MET A 1 3.77 44.99 -32.79
N LEU A 2 3.13 44.46 -31.80
CA LEU A 2 3.74 43.80 -30.67
C LEU A 2 3.68 42.31 -30.94
N ASP A 3 4.86 41.70 -31.09
CA ASP A 3 5.01 40.27 -31.29
C ASP A 3 4.50 39.52 -30.05
N ALA A 4 3.43 38.73 -30.25
CA ALA A 4 2.99 37.77 -29.26
C ALA A 4 3.96 36.58 -29.29
N GLU A 5 4.83 36.45 -28.28
CA GLU A 5 5.60 35.24 -28.05
C GLU A 5 4.65 34.08 -27.88
N ALA A 6 4.70 33.14 -28.81
CA ALA A 6 4.01 31.88 -28.74
C ALA A 6 4.61 31.05 -27.60
N VAL A 7 3.86 30.91 -26.51
CA VAL A 7 4.20 29.99 -25.42
C VAL A 7 4.12 28.56 -25.99
N ASP A 8 5.27 27.88 -26.01
CA ASP A 8 5.37 26.47 -26.42
C ASP A 8 4.50 25.59 -25.49
N PRO A 9 3.46 24.92 -26.00
CA PRO A 9 2.59 24.09 -25.18
C PRO A 9 3.27 22.82 -24.64
N ARG A 10 4.54 22.56 -25.00
CA ARG A 10 5.33 21.41 -24.55
C ARG A 10 6.18 21.70 -23.31
N ALA A 11 6.25 22.96 -22.85
CA ALA A 11 6.92 23.34 -21.62
C ALA A 11 6.02 23.13 -20.38
N ARG A 12 5.31 22.01 -20.27
CA ARG A 12 4.81 21.56 -18.97
C ARG A 12 5.99 20.95 -18.24
N LYS A 13 6.53 21.67 -17.25
CA LYS A 13 7.47 21.09 -16.30
C LYS A 13 6.88 19.79 -15.73
N SER A 14 7.69 18.74 -15.71
CA SER A 14 7.32 17.50 -15.04
C SER A 14 6.79 17.82 -13.62
N PRO A 15 5.77 17.14 -13.10
CA PRO A 15 5.29 17.35 -11.73
C PRO A 15 6.39 17.35 -10.69
N THR A 16 7.46 16.58 -10.90
CA THR A 16 8.66 16.49 -10.06
C THR A 16 9.55 17.74 -10.02
N GLU A 17 9.35 18.72 -10.92
CA GLU A 17 10.12 19.97 -10.94
C GLU A 17 9.49 21.10 -10.10
N ARG A 18 8.37 20.86 -9.42
CA ARG A 18 7.60 21.91 -8.75
C ARG A 18 7.96 22.12 -7.29
N PHE A 19 8.75 21.24 -6.69
CA PHE A 19 9.14 21.32 -5.29
C PHE A 19 10.59 20.88 -5.05
N GLU A 20 11.19 21.39 -3.98
CA GLU A 20 12.49 20.93 -3.49
C GLU A 20 12.29 20.13 -2.22
N ILE A 21 12.98 18.98 -2.11
CA ILE A 21 13.02 18.17 -0.90
C ILE A 21 14.40 18.28 -0.26
N ARG A 22 14.43 18.35 1.06
CA ARG A 22 15.65 18.25 1.86
C ARG A 22 15.42 17.30 3.02
N PHE A 23 16.24 16.28 3.10
CA PHE A 23 16.32 15.45 4.29
C PHE A 23 17.17 16.15 5.35
N PRO A 24 16.85 15.99 6.65
CA PRO A 24 17.69 16.50 7.72
C PRO A 24 19.08 15.84 7.66
N ALA A 25 20.11 16.59 8.07
CA ALA A 25 21.43 16.01 8.23
C ALA A 25 21.37 14.93 9.34
N HIS A 26 22.04 13.80 9.12
CA HIS A 26 21.99 12.66 10.03
C HIS A 26 22.56 12.98 11.39
N ASP A 27 21.79 12.61 12.41
CA ASP A 27 22.25 12.39 13.77
C ASP A 27 21.72 11.05 14.35
N GLY A 28 21.63 10.03 13.50
CA GLY A 28 21.43 8.62 13.85
C GLY A 28 20.44 8.35 15.00
N GLY A 29 19.31 7.69 14.70
CA GLY A 29 18.40 7.18 15.71
C GLY A 29 16.97 7.72 15.66
N VAL A 30 16.53 8.22 14.51
CA VAL A 30 15.10 8.51 14.28
C VAL A 30 14.43 7.20 13.87
N ASP A 31 13.40 6.79 14.60
CA ASP A 31 12.60 5.62 14.25
C ASP A 31 11.86 5.86 12.91
N GLN A 32 11.58 4.79 12.20
CA GLN A 32 10.99 4.86 10.84
C GLN A 32 9.66 5.63 10.80
N ASP A 33 8.85 5.54 11.84
CA ASP A 33 7.58 6.25 11.98
C ASP A 33 7.74 7.75 12.29
N GLU A 34 8.93 8.18 12.73
CA GLU A 34 9.27 9.58 13.01
C GLU A 34 9.99 10.28 11.85
N GLU A 35 10.29 9.57 10.75
CA GLU A 35 10.98 10.13 9.58
C GLU A 35 10.24 11.31 8.95
N TRP A 36 10.99 12.28 8.42
CA TRP A 36 10.45 13.49 7.85
C TRP A 36 11.39 14.14 6.82
N CYS A 37 10.85 15.03 6.00
CA CYS A 37 11.63 15.91 5.14
C CYS A 37 11.11 17.35 5.17
N GLU A 38 11.95 18.31 4.76
CA GLU A 38 11.50 19.65 4.41
C GLU A 38 11.10 19.68 2.93
N VAL A 39 9.92 20.21 2.65
CA VAL A 39 9.41 20.40 1.31
C VAL A 39 9.22 21.89 1.07
N ALA A 40 9.88 22.44 0.03
CA ALA A 40 9.61 23.77 -0.46
C ALA A 40 8.71 23.67 -1.70
N TYR A 41 7.47 24.11 -1.56
CA TYR A 41 6.45 24.06 -2.59
C TYR A 41 5.64 25.34 -2.59
N ASP A 42 5.41 25.91 -3.77
CA ASP A 42 4.63 27.13 -3.98
C ASP A 42 5.06 28.30 -3.06
N GLY A 43 6.37 28.48 -2.92
CA GLY A 43 6.96 29.57 -2.12
C GLY A 43 6.91 29.36 -0.61
N THR A 44 6.34 28.26 -0.13
CA THR A 44 6.30 27.88 1.29
C THR A 44 7.24 26.73 1.59
N LYS A 45 7.80 26.71 2.79
CA LYS A 45 8.58 25.59 3.31
C LYS A 45 7.80 24.93 4.43
N ARG A 46 7.68 23.60 4.37
CA ARG A 46 7.00 22.80 5.38
C ARG A 46 7.85 21.59 5.76
N ARG A 47 7.83 21.22 7.03
CA ARG A 47 8.28 19.92 7.48
C ARG A 47 7.10 18.96 7.33
N ILE A 48 7.29 17.84 6.62
CA ILE A 48 6.28 16.81 6.40
C ILE A 48 6.84 15.49 6.94
N ARG A 49 6.12 14.84 7.84
CA ARG A 49 6.43 13.47 8.30
C ARG A 49 6.06 12.49 7.20
N PHE A 50 6.82 11.40 7.07
CA PHE A 50 6.55 10.39 6.03
C PHE A 50 5.21 9.69 6.22
N HIS A 51 4.76 9.54 7.46
CA HIS A 51 3.45 8.98 7.82
C HIS A 51 2.32 10.04 7.89
N ASP A 52 2.57 11.29 7.53
CA ASP A 52 1.52 12.28 7.26
C ASP A 52 1.10 12.18 5.79
N TYR A 53 0.46 11.05 5.46
CA TYR A 53 0.08 10.73 4.07
C TYR A 53 -0.85 11.76 3.46
N ALA A 54 -1.77 12.35 4.24
CA ALA A 54 -2.65 13.42 3.77
C ALA A 54 -1.82 14.63 3.27
N ALA A 55 -0.81 15.05 4.03
CA ALA A 55 0.09 16.12 3.61
C ALA A 55 0.97 15.71 2.41
N VAL A 56 1.42 14.46 2.35
CA VAL A 56 2.24 13.95 1.24
C VAL A 56 1.42 13.89 -0.05
N TYR A 57 0.22 13.31 -0.04
CA TYR A 57 -0.63 13.17 -1.22
C TYR A 57 -1.20 14.50 -1.71
N SER A 58 -1.36 15.49 -0.83
CA SER A 58 -1.83 16.83 -1.21
C SER A 58 -0.87 17.58 -2.14
N VAL A 59 0.40 17.16 -2.23
CA VAL A 59 1.41 17.75 -3.12
C VAL A 59 1.65 16.81 -4.32
N PRO A 60 1.26 17.20 -5.55
CA PRO A 60 1.38 16.34 -6.73
C PRO A 60 2.80 15.84 -6.98
N GLY A 61 2.99 14.52 -7.03
CA GLY A 61 4.28 13.86 -7.28
C GLY A 61 5.21 13.77 -6.07
N LEU A 62 4.81 14.28 -4.90
CA LEU A 62 5.68 14.27 -3.70
C LEU A 62 5.90 12.86 -3.17
N TYR A 63 4.85 12.03 -3.18
CA TYR A 63 4.92 10.65 -2.72
C TYR A 63 5.96 9.84 -3.51
N GLU A 64 5.87 9.87 -4.84
CA GLU A 64 6.83 9.18 -5.70
C GLU A 64 8.23 9.73 -5.51
N ARG A 65 8.36 11.06 -5.43
CA ARG A 65 9.66 11.68 -5.26
C ARG A 65 10.35 11.26 -3.97
N ILE A 66 9.62 11.22 -2.84
CA ILE A 66 10.19 10.80 -1.55
C ILE A 66 10.51 9.32 -1.57
N PHE A 67 9.50 8.48 -1.81
CA PHE A 67 9.62 7.05 -1.53
C PHE A 67 10.30 6.27 -2.64
N TYR A 68 10.12 6.67 -3.91
CA TYR A 68 10.68 5.93 -5.04
C TYR A 68 11.96 6.54 -5.57
N ASP A 69 11.98 7.85 -5.86
CA ASP A 69 13.17 8.47 -6.45
C ASP A 69 14.30 8.64 -5.43
N GLU A 70 14.00 9.11 -4.22
CA GLU A 70 15.03 9.39 -3.21
C GLU A 70 15.33 8.16 -2.33
N LEU A 71 14.32 7.43 -1.88
CA LEU A 71 14.50 6.34 -0.93
C LEU A 71 14.48 4.95 -1.60
N GLY A 72 14.17 4.86 -2.90
CA GLY A 72 14.27 3.64 -3.69
C GLY A 72 13.32 2.53 -3.23
N CYS A 73 12.03 2.85 -3.03
CA CYS A 73 11.01 1.85 -2.70
C CYS A 73 10.75 0.92 -3.87
N GLU A 74 10.79 -0.40 -3.63
CA GLU A 74 10.56 -1.43 -4.64
C GLU A 74 9.37 -2.34 -4.29
N SER A 75 8.58 -2.00 -3.26
CA SER A 75 7.54 -2.89 -2.72
C SER A 75 6.45 -3.27 -3.72
N PRO A 76 5.86 -2.35 -4.49
CA PRO A 76 4.84 -2.72 -5.46
C PRO A 76 5.35 -3.76 -6.47
N GLN A 77 6.54 -3.52 -7.04
CA GLN A 77 7.14 -4.42 -8.03
C GLN A 77 7.46 -5.80 -7.43
N ILE A 78 7.97 -5.83 -6.19
CA ILE A 78 8.36 -7.09 -5.54
C ILE A 78 7.14 -7.92 -5.15
N VAL A 79 6.10 -7.29 -4.56
CA VAL A 79 4.89 -8.01 -4.12
C VAL A 79 4.08 -8.49 -5.32
N CYS A 80 3.82 -7.62 -6.30
CA CYS A 80 3.09 -8.00 -7.51
C CYS A 80 3.87 -9.00 -8.37
N GLY A 81 5.21 -8.89 -8.43
CA GLY A 81 6.06 -9.86 -9.10
C GLY A 81 6.00 -11.24 -8.42
N LEU A 82 6.00 -11.30 -7.07
CA LEU A 82 5.84 -12.56 -6.36
C LEU A 82 4.44 -13.16 -6.59
N LEU A 83 3.38 -12.33 -6.61
CA LEU A 83 2.02 -12.77 -6.94
C LEU A 83 1.97 -13.37 -8.35
N HIS A 84 2.57 -12.70 -9.33
CA HIS A 84 2.67 -13.21 -10.70
C HIS A 84 3.39 -14.57 -10.76
N ASP A 85 4.52 -14.71 -10.06
CA ASP A 85 5.27 -15.95 -10.00
C ASP A 85 4.43 -17.10 -9.41
N GLU A 86 3.64 -16.84 -8.35
CA GLU A 86 2.79 -17.86 -7.72
C GLU A 86 1.53 -18.19 -8.56
N LEU A 87 0.97 -17.20 -9.26
CA LEU A 87 -0.10 -17.45 -10.25
C LEU A 87 0.40 -18.42 -11.34
N GLY A 88 1.59 -18.17 -11.90
CA GLY A 88 2.19 -19.05 -12.90
C GLY A 88 2.49 -20.46 -12.39
N ARG A 89 2.96 -20.61 -11.16
CA ARG A 89 3.18 -21.94 -10.54
C ARG A 89 1.89 -22.75 -10.35
N ALA A 90 0.77 -22.05 -10.15
CA ALA A 90 -0.54 -22.67 -9.96
C ALA A 90 -1.31 -22.87 -11.28
N ASP A 91 -0.71 -22.64 -12.44
CA ASP A 91 -1.36 -22.61 -13.76
C ASP A 91 -2.60 -21.67 -13.77
N ALA A 92 -2.53 -20.58 -13.00
CA ALA A 92 -3.63 -19.65 -12.78
C ALA A 92 -3.45 -18.31 -13.54
N ASP A 93 -2.50 -18.20 -14.47
CA ASP A 93 -2.23 -17.00 -15.27
C ASP A 93 -3.45 -16.53 -16.10
N SER A 94 -4.38 -17.45 -16.40
CA SER A 94 -5.61 -17.14 -17.11
C SER A 94 -6.77 -16.76 -16.21
N VAL A 95 -6.57 -16.70 -14.88
CA VAL A 95 -7.62 -16.33 -13.95
C VAL A 95 -7.79 -14.81 -13.99
N GLU A 96 -9.01 -14.37 -14.30
CA GLU A 96 -9.37 -12.96 -14.18
C GLU A 96 -9.34 -12.56 -12.70
N LEU A 97 -8.39 -11.71 -12.34
CA LEU A 97 -8.25 -11.21 -10.97
C LEU A 97 -9.28 -10.11 -10.70
N ARG A 98 -9.99 -10.22 -9.60
CA ARG A 98 -10.81 -9.16 -9.01
C ARG A 98 -10.15 -8.77 -7.70
N VAL A 99 -9.37 -7.69 -7.79
CA VAL A 99 -8.44 -7.30 -6.73
C VAL A 99 -9.07 -6.25 -5.81
N LEU A 100 -8.95 -6.48 -4.52
CA LEU A 100 -9.12 -5.47 -3.48
C LEU A 100 -7.74 -4.99 -3.04
N ASP A 101 -7.38 -3.76 -3.41
CA ASP A 101 -6.10 -3.14 -3.03
C ASP A 101 -6.31 -2.25 -1.81
N VAL A 102 -5.76 -2.64 -0.67
CA VAL A 102 -6.00 -2.02 0.65
C VAL A 102 -4.82 -1.19 1.10
N GLY A 103 -5.10 0.07 1.47
CA GLY A 103 -4.08 1.10 1.60
C GLY A 103 -3.56 1.49 0.22
N ALA A 104 -4.49 1.64 -0.73
CA ALA A 104 -4.20 1.81 -2.15
C ALA A 104 -3.41 3.07 -2.49
N GLY A 105 -3.46 4.09 -1.61
CA GLY A 105 -2.71 5.33 -1.78
C GLY A 105 -2.99 6.00 -3.12
N ASN A 106 -1.94 6.47 -3.77
CA ASN A 106 -2.04 7.10 -5.09
C ASN A 106 -1.92 6.10 -6.27
N GLY A 107 -2.10 4.80 -6.03
CA GLY A 107 -2.23 3.79 -7.09
C GLY A 107 -0.93 3.16 -7.58
N MET A 108 0.18 3.28 -6.85
CA MET A 108 1.45 2.64 -7.23
C MET A 108 1.34 1.12 -7.35
N VAL A 109 0.55 0.49 -6.48
CA VAL A 109 0.28 -0.96 -6.53
C VAL A 109 -0.65 -1.28 -7.69
N GLY A 110 -1.69 -0.47 -7.89
CA GLY A 110 -2.61 -0.59 -9.01
C GLY A 110 -1.90 -0.61 -10.37
N ASP A 111 -0.89 0.26 -10.58
CA ASP A 111 -0.05 0.26 -11.79
C ASP A 111 0.68 -1.08 -12.02
N GLU A 112 1.14 -1.74 -10.97
CA GLU A 112 1.80 -3.06 -11.09
C GLU A 112 0.76 -4.18 -11.29
N LEU A 113 -0.39 -4.10 -10.62
CA LEU A 113 -1.48 -5.06 -10.80
C LEU A 113 -2.04 -5.05 -12.21
N ALA A 114 -2.21 -3.87 -12.82
CA ALA A 114 -2.68 -3.73 -14.21
C ALA A 114 -1.78 -4.45 -15.23
N LYS A 115 -0.52 -4.71 -14.90
CA LYS A 115 0.41 -5.47 -15.76
C LYS A 115 0.17 -6.98 -15.70
N LEU A 116 -0.59 -7.47 -14.71
CA LEU A 116 -0.83 -8.90 -14.52
C LEU A 116 -1.95 -9.44 -15.43
N GLY A 117 -2.77 -8.58 -16.04
CA GLY A 117 -3.82 -8.99 -16.98
C GLY A 117 -5.07 -8.10 -16.92
N ASP A 118 -6.08 -8.51 -17.68
CA ASP A 118 -7.36 -7.81 -17.81
C ASP A 118 -8.29 -8.16 -16.63
N GLY A 119 -7.91 -7.74 -15.43
CA GLY A 119 -8.71 -7.92 -14.21
C GLY A 119 -9.39 -6.63 -13.79
N SER A 120 -10.23 -6.70 -12.76
CA SER A 120 -10.79 -5.51 -12.10
C SER A 120 -9.98 -5.19 -10.84
N ILE A 121 -9.72 -3.90 -10.59
CA ILE A 121 -8.99 -3.43 -9.43
C ILE A 121 -9.83 -2.39 -8.70
N VAL A 122 -10.09 -2.63 -7.42
CA VAL A 122 -10.78 -1.68 -6.55
C VAL A 122 -9.83 -1.25 -5.46
N GLY A 123 -9.58 0.08 -5.39
CA GLY A 123 -8.77 0.68 -4.33
C GLY A 123 -9.59 0.99 -3.09
N VAL A 124 -9.00 0.81 -1.93
CA VAL A 124 -9.55 1.23 -0.63
C VAL A 124 -8.48 1.94 0.18
N ASP A 125 -8.81 3.12 0.68
CA ASP A 125 -7.97 3.86 1.62
C ASP A 125 -8.85 4.60 2.62
N ILE A 126 -8.30 4.96 3.77
CA ILE A 126 -9.01 5.77 4.77
C ILE A 126 -8.88 7.27 4.50
N ILE A 127 -7.90 7.66 3.68
CA ILE A 127 -7.49 9.05 3.46
C ILE A 127 -8.11 9.57 2.16
N PRO A 128 -8.97 10.60 2.20
CA PRO A 128 -9.55 11.19 0.98
C PRO A 128 -8.49 11.70 -0.01
N GLU A 129 -7.40 12.26 0.49
CA GLU A 129 -6.29 12.77 -0.33
C GLU A 129 -5.59 11.65 -1.12
N ALA A 130 -5.67 10.40 -0.66
CA ALA A 130 -5.17 9.24 -1.40
C ALA A 130 -6.01 9.00 -2.67
N ALA A 131 -7.34 9.02 -2.55
CA ALA A 131 -8.25 8.88 -3.68
C ALA A 131 -8.06 10.03 -4.71
N GLU A 132 -7.96 11.28 -4.23
CA GLU A 132 -7.68 12.44 -5.09
C GLU A 132 -6.32 12.30 -5.80
N ALA A 133 -5.33 11.77 -5.10
CA ALA A 133 -4.01 11.52 -5.67
C ALA A 133 -4.03 10.39 -6.69
N ALA A 134 -4.76 9.31 -6.46
CA ALA A 134 -4.92 8.21 -7.40
C ALA A 134 -5.56 8.68 -8.70
N GLU A 135 -6.67 9.42 -8.63
CA GLU A 135 -7.34 9.99 -9.80
C GLU A 135 -6.46 10.99 -10.56
N ARG A 136 -5.67 11.79 -9.85
CA ARG A 136 -4.76 12.77 -10.44
C ARG A 136 -3.54 12.15 -11.11
N ASP A 137 -2.90 11.19 -10.44
CA ASP A 137 -1.57 10.68 -10.80
C ASP A 137 -1.68 9.42 -11.69
N ARG A 138 -2.76 8.62 -11.52
CA ARG A 138 -3.03 7.35 -12.20
C ARG A 138 -4.50 7.19 -12.55
N PRO A 139 -5.05 8.10 -13.39
CA PRO A 139 -6.43 7.99 -13.82
C PRO A 139 -6.65 6.63 -14.50
N GLU A 140 -7.80 6.03 -14.26
CA GLU A 140 -8.22 4.76 -14.88
C GLU A 140 -7.48 3.49 -14.39
N VAL A 141 -6.62 3.58 -13.35
CA VAL A 141 -5.97 2.39 -12.77
C VAL A 141 -6.95 1.56 -11.93
N TYR A 142 -7.86 2.23 -11.22
CA TYR A 142 -8.90 1.59 -10.45
C TYR A 142 -10.25 1.69 -11.16
N ASP A 143 -11.01 0.58 -11.18
CA ASP A 143 -12.41 0.60 -11.64
C ASP A 143 -13.31 1.36 -10.67
N ASP A 144 -12.93 1.33 -9.39
CA ASP A 144 -13.58 2.06 -8.30
C ASP A 144 -12.58 2.34 -7.18
N TYR A 145 -12.84 3.40 -6.39
CA TYR A 145 -12.01 3.74 -5.24
C TYR A 145 -12.89 4.13 -4.06
N PHE A 146 -12.77 3.41 -2.94
CA PHE A 146 -13.56 3.66 -1.73
C PHE A 146 -12.70 4.35 -0.67
N VAL A 147 -13.17 5.48 -0.18
CA VAL A 147 -12.61 6.13 1.01
C VAL A 147 -13.44 5.66 2.21
N VAL A 148 -12.91 4.69 2.95
CA VAL A 148 -13.66 4.04 4.04
C VAL A 148 -12.73 3.49 5.11
N ASP A 149 -13.15 3.60 6.36
CA ASP A 149 -12.54 2.89 7.48
C ASP A 149 -13.01 1.42 7.46
N LEU A 150 -12.09 0.51 7.19
CA LEU A 150 -12.40 -0.93 7.14
C LEU A 150 -12.72 -1.53 8.51
N THR A 151 -12.46 -0.83 9.61
CA THR A 151 -12.89 -1.27 10.96
C THR A 151 -14.35 -0.94 11.26
N ASP A 152 -14.95 -0.01 10.48
CA ASP A 152 -16.35 0.40 10.63
C ASP A 152 -16.97 0.66 9.25
N ILE A 153 -17.11 -0.40 8.45
CA ILE A 153 -17.62 -0.31 7.08
C ILE A 153 -19.14 -0.04 7.12
N PRO A 154 -19.62 1.08 6.54
CA PRO A 154 -21.05 1.34 6.41
C PRO A 154 -21.76 0.21 5.64
N PRO A 155 -23.00 -0.19 6.03
CA PRO A 155 -23.70 -1.32 5.42
C PRO A 155 -23.83 -1.23 3.90
N ASP A 156 -24.13 -0.06 3.35
CA ASP A 156 -24.26 0.15 1.91
C ASP A 156 -22.91 -0.01 1.18
N THR A 157 -21.81 0.41 1.80
CA THR A 157 -20.46 0.24 1.26
C THR A 157 -20.02 -1.22 1.33
N ARG A 158 -20.35 -1.91 2.44
CA ARG A 158 -20.08 -3.35 2.58
C ARG A 158 -20.77 -4.14 1.47
N GLU A 159 -22.06 -3.89 1.23
CA GLU A 159 -22.80 -4.54 0.16
C GLU A 159 -22.16 -4.30 -1.22
N GLN A 160 -21.71 -3.06 -1.51
CA GLN A 160 -21.02 -2.75 -2.75
C GLN A 160 -19.70 -3.50 -2.90
N LEU A 161 -18.91 -3.60 -1.83
CA LEU A 161 -17.64 -4.35 -1.82
C LEU A 161 -17.89 -5.86 -2.00
N GLU A 162 -18.85 -6.46 -1.30
CA GLU A 162 -19.22 -7.88 -1.41
C GLU A 162 -19.71 -8.23 -2.84
N GLN A 163 -20.43 -7.33 -3.49
CA GLN A 163 -20.89 -7.52 -4.88
C GLN A 163 -19.75 -7.63 -5.89
N ARG A 164 -18.55 -7.10 -5.57
CA ARG A 164 -17.36 -7.20 -6.42
C ARG A 164 -16.80 -8.62 -6.47
N ARG A 165 -17.11 -9.47 -5.47
CA ARG A 165 -16.67 -10.88 -5.41
C ARG A 165 -15.17 -11.02 -5.59
N PHE A 166 -14.41 -10.30 -4.81
CA PHE A 166 -12.95 -10.31 -4.86
C PHE A 166 -12.40 -11.73 -4.77
N ASN A 167 -11.36 -12.01 -5.55
CA ASN A 167 -10.59 -13.25 -5.50
C ASN A 167 -9.08 -12.99 -5.28
N CYS A 168 -8.72 -11.73 -5.06
CA CYS A 168 -7.38 -11.30 -4.71
C CYS A 168 -7.44 -10.10 -3.75
N LEU A 169 -6.56 -10.09 -2.75
CA LEU A 169 -6.30 -8.95 -1.90
C LEU A 169 -4.83 -8.57 -2.02
N THR A 170 -4.57 -7.28 -2.14
CA THR A 170 -3.23 -6.72 -1.98
C THR A 170 -3.22 -5.71 -0.84
N SER A 171 -2.12 -5.70 -0.06
CA SER A 171 -1.85 -4.66 0.94
C SER A 171 -0.34 -4.45 1.02
N VAL A 172 0.13 -3.37 0.41
CA VAL A 172 1.56 -3.15 0.19
C VAL A 172 2.04 -1.87 0.85
N ALA A 173 3.03 -2.00 1.73
CA ALA A 173 3.60 -0.90 2.53
C ALA A 173 2.57 -0.18 3.42
N ALA A 174 1.49 -0.86 3.79
CA ALA A 174 0.41 -0.33 4.61
C ALA A 174 0.32 -1.00 5.99
N LEU A 175 0.94 -2.17 6.16
CA LEU A 175 0.86 -2.95 7.40
C LEU A 175 1.95 -2.56 8.40
N GLY A 176 1.55 -2.14 9.57
CA GLY A 176 2.44 -1.78 10.68
C GLY A 176 2.38 -0.30 11.06
N PHE A 177 3.18 0.11 12.04
CA PHE A 177 3.30 1.48 12.56
C PHE A 177 1.98 2.14 13.03
N GLY A 178 0.87 1.38 13.12
CA GLY A 178 -0.44 1.91 13.51
C GLY A 178 -1.21 2.62 12.40
N ASP A 179 -0.69 2.64 11.17
CA ASP A 179 -1.37 3.27 10.02
C ASP A 179 -2.60 2.46 9.59
N MET A 180 -2.49 1.13 9.65
CA MET A 180 -3.61 0.21 9.42
C MET A 180 -3.73 -0.75 10.62
N PRO A 181 -4.86 -0.81 11.33
CA PRO A 181 -5.03 -1.78 12.42
C PRO A 181 -5.23 -3.20 11.87
N PRO A 182 -4.82 -4.25 12.62
CA PRO A 182 -5.00 -5.65 12.22
C PRO A 182 -6.45 -6.00 11.88
N ARG A 183 -7.42 -5.40 12.58
CA ARG A 183 -8.86 -5.54 12.30
C ARG A 183 -9.20 -5.13 10.87
N ALA A 184 -8.69 -4.00 10.38
CA ALA A 184 -8.94 -3.55 9.00
C ALA A 184 -8.46 -4.57 7.96
N PHE A 185 -7.29 -5.19 8.20
CA PHE A 185 -6.78 -6.26 7.34
C PHE A 185 -7.67 -7.52 7.41
N ALA A 186 -8.12 -7.92 8.60
CA ALA A 186 -9.00 -9.08 8.78
C ALA A 186 -10.35 -8.90 8.08
N GLU A 187 -10.95 -7.71 8.19
CA GLU A 187 -12.18 -7.35 7.48
C GLU A 187 -12.00 -7.39 5.96
N ALA A 188 -10.92 -6.79 5.45
CA ALA A 188 -10.60 -6.85 4.03
C ALA A 188 -10.34 -8.29 3.54
N TYR A 189 -9.62 -9.07 4.33
CA TYR A 189 -9.38 -10.48 4.05
C TYR A 189 -10.69 -11.27 3.93
N ASN A 190 -11.66 -11.00 4.81
CA ASN A 190 -12.96 -11.67 4.78
C ASN A 190 -13.81 -11.30 3.55
N LEU A 191 -13.61 -10.15 2.92
CA LEU A 191 -14.25 -9.79 1.64
C LEU A 191 -13.75 -10.62 0.44
N VAL A 192 -12.63 -11.33 0.56
CA VAL A 192 -12.10 -12.17 -0.50
C VAL A 192 -12.70 -13.58 -0.43
N ALA A 193 -13.03 -14.16 -1.57
CA ALA A 193 -13.55 -15.52 -1.65
C ALA A 193 -12.54 -16.55 -1.12
N ASP A 194 -13.04 -17.66 -0.55
CA ASP A 194 -12.20 -18.81 -0.20
C ASP A 194 -11.45 -19.33 -1.42
N GLY A 195 -10.21 -19.73 -1.22
CA GLY A 195 -9.29 -20.04 -2.31
C GLY A 195 -8.74 -18.80 -3.05
N GLY A 196 -9.07 -17.59 -2.64
CA GLY A 196 -8.54 -16.35 -3.21
C GLY A 196 -7.07 -16.11 -2.85
N TRP A 197 -6.42 -15.22 -3.59
CA TRP A 197 -5.03 -14.84 -3.43
C TRP A 197 -4.89 -13.71 -2.42
N ILE A 198 -3.86 -13.78 -1.58
CA ILE A 198 -3.55 -12.74 -0.59
C ILE A 198 -2.08 -12.37 -0.76
N ALA A 199 -1.81 -11.15 -1.18
CA ALA A 199 -0.45 -10.66 -1.42
C ALA A 199 -0.19 -9.40 -0.58
N PHE A 200 0.82 -9.44 0.27
CA PHE A 200 1.13 -8.34 1.17
C PHE A 200 2.62 -8.30 1.52
N ASN A 201 3.05 -7.26 2.18
CA ASN A 201 4.36 -7.22 2.80
C ASN A 201 4.29 -6.71 4.23
N ILE A 202 5.26 -7.10 5.02
CA ILE A 202 5.40 -6.69 6.41
C ILE A 202 6.87 -6.41 6.73
N LYS A 203 7.15 -5.46 7.62
CA LYS A 203 8.50 -5.20 8.09
C LYS A 203 9.07 -6.45 8.77
N GLU A 204 10.31 -6.82 8.42
CA GLU A 204 10.97 -8.03 8.95
C GLU A 204 10.99 -8.06 10.48
N ASP A 205 11.28 -6.92 11.12
CA ASP A 205 11.35 -6.80 12.58
C ASP A 205 10.02 -7.18 13.26
N PHE A 206 8.89 -7.01 12.57
CA PHE A 206 7.57 -7.34 13.12
C PHE A 206 7.26 -8.84 13.09
N LEU A 207 7.97 -9.63 12.28
CA LEU A 207 7.83 -11.08 12.23
C LEU A 207 8.64 -11.80 13.31
N GLY A 208 9.75 -11.20 13.79
CA GLY A 208 10.74 -11.84 14.66
C GLY A 208 10.44 -11.82 16.16
N ASN A 209 9.48 -11.03 16.63
CA ASN A 209 9.29 -10.82 18.08
C ASN A 209 8.21 -11.74 18.65
N GLU A 210 8.64 -12.80 19.39
CA GLU A 210 7.75 -13.60 20.25
C GLU A 210 7.29 -12.83 21.51
N ASP A 211 7.96 -11.74 21.89
CA ASP A 211 7.83 -11.05 23.17
C ASP A 211 6.96 -9.77 23.16
N GLY A 212 5.95 -9.69 22.30
CA GLY A 212 4.91 -8.65 22.45
C GLY A 212 5.24 -7.23 21.96
N ASN A 213 6.45 -6.97 21.42
CA ASN A 213 6.78 -5.70 20.73
C ASN A 213 6.40 -5.73 19.23
N GLY A 214 5.76 -6.81 18.78
CA GLY A 214 5.20 -6.91 17.45
C GLY A 214 3.89 -6.12 17.39
N THR A 215 3.64 -5.46 16.27
CA THR A 215 2.29 -4.97 15.96
C THR A 215 1.31 -6.15 16.01
N GLY A 216 0.04 -5.94 16.35
CA GLY A 216 -0.98 -6.99 16.36
C GLY A 216 -1.03 -7.82 15.07
N PHE A 217 -0.49 -7.29 13.95
CA PHE A 217 -0.34 -7.99 12.68
C PHE A 217 0.47 -9.27 12.76
N SER A 218 1.63 -9.26 13.42
CA SER A 218 2.46 -10.46 13.50
C SER A 218 1.76 -11.57 14.28
N SER A 219 0.97 -11.21 15.27
CA SER A 219 0.15 -12.16 16.04
C SER A 219 -1.00 -12.72 15.19
N LEU A 220 -1.71 -11.85 14.44
CA LEU A 220 -2.77 -12.25 13.53
C LEU A 220 -2.24 -13.18 12.43
N ILE A 221 -1.20 -12.78 11.69
CA ILE A 221 -0.65 -13.59 10.59
C ILE A 221 -0.15 -14.95 11.10
N ARG A 222 0.57 -15.00 12.23
CA ARG A 222 1.00 -16.27 12.84
C ARG A 222 -0.18 -17.15 13.26
N ARG A 223 -1.26 -16.55 13.80
CA ARG A 223 -2.49 -17.29 14.12
C ARG A 223 -3.14 -17.83 12.86
N MET A 224 -3.28 -17.02 11.81
CA MET A 224 -3.85 -17.43 10.54
C MET A 224 -3.10 -18.59 9.90
N LEU A 225 -1.77 -18.59 9.92
CA LEU A 225 -0.93 -19.68 9.42
C LEU A 225 -1.07 -20.93 10.29
N ARG A 226 -1.02 -20.82 11.62
CA ARG A 226 -1.12 -21.95 12.56
C ARG A 226 -2.47 -22.64 12.51
N GLU A 227 -3.55 -21.85 12.36
CA GLU A 227 -4.93 -22.34 12.32
C GLU A 227 -5.37 -22.67 10.88
N GLU A 228 -4.45 -22.67 9.92
CA GLU A 228 -4.71 -22.96 8.51
C GLU A 228 -5.84 -22.11 7.88
N THR A 229 -5.97 -20.87 8.34
CA THR A 229 -6.85 -19.86 7.73
C THR A 229 -6.22 -19.29 6.47
N LEU A 230 -4.88 -19.15 6.50
CA LEU A 230 -4.03 -18.68 5.43
C LEU A 230 -2.99 -19.76 5.09
N ASP A 231 -2.86 -20.11 3.81
CA ASP A 231 -1.87 -21.07 3.29
C ASP A 231 -0.77 -20.31 2.53
N LEU A 232 0.42 -20.23 3.13
CA LEU A 232 1.56 -19.50 2.56
C LEU A 232 2.15 -20.28 1.38
N LEU A 233 2.16 -19.66 0.19
CA LEU A 233 2.72 -20.22 -1.04
C LEU A 233 4.12 -19.75 -1.33
N GLY A 234 4.39 -18.46 -1.11
CA GLY A 234 5.68 -17.86 -1.37
C GLY A 234 5.99 -16.71 -0.44
N GLU A 235 7.28 -16.58 -0.12
CA GLU A 235 7.79 -15.44 0.62
C GLU A 235 9.11 -14.94 0.02
N ARG A 236 9.39 -13.64 0.15
CA ARG A 236 10.64 -13.03 -0.31
C ARG A 236 11.06 -11.91 0.61
N ARG A 237 12.23 -12.06 1.25
CA ARG A 237 12.91 -10.97 1.96
C ARG A 237 13.55 -10.04 0.94
N TYR A 238 13.35 -8.72 1.11
CA TYR A 238 13.93 -7.72 0.20
C TYR A 238 14.16 -6.38 0.91
N ARG A 239 14.92 -5.50 0.28
CA ARG A 239 15.05 -4.11 0.72
C ARG A 239 13.80 -3.34 0.27
N HIS A 240 12.95 -2.97 1.22
CA HIS A 240 11.76 -2.14 0.98
C HIS A 240 12.13 -0.77 0.41
N ARG A 241 12.95 -0.03 1.15
CA ARG A 241 13.51 1.27 0.79
C ARG A 241 14.71 1.59 1.69
N LEU A 242 15.35 2.72 1.44
CA LEU A 242 16.25 3.31 2.41
C LEU A 242 15.48 4.07 3.49
N SER A 243 16.04 4.16 4.70
CA SER A 243 15.60 5.12 5.71
C SER A 243 16.06 6.54 5.33
N MET A 244 15.57 7.55 6.05
CA MET A 244 16.09 8.91 5.97
C MET A 244 17.61 8.96 6.24
N ALA A 245 18.12 8.00 7.03
CA ALA A 245 19.54 7.80 7.34
C ALA A 245 20.32 7.06 6.24
N LEU A 246 19.67 6.70 5.13
CA LEU A 246 20.18 5.87 4.05
C LEU A 246 20.51 4.42 4.48
N ASP A 247 20.00 3.97 5.63
CA ASP A 247 20.09 2.58 6.05
C ASP A 247 19.03 1.74 5.33
N PRO A 248 19.35 0.49 4.92
CA PRO A 248 18.38 -0.36 4.25
C PRO A 248 17.30 -0.86 5.22
N LEU A 249 16.04 -0.62 4.89
CA LEU A 249 14.89 -1.18 5.58
C LEU A 249 14.43 -2.45 4.88
N HIS A 250 14.34 -3.57 5.63
CA HIS A 250 13.99 -4.87 5.09
C HIS A 250 12.56 -5.26 5.43
N TYR A 251 11.87 -5.78 4.42
CA TYR A 251 10.51 -6.30 4.51
C TYR A 251 10.46 -7.70 3.93
N VAL A 252 9.42 -8.42 4.27
CA VAL A 252 9.08 -9.72 3.71
C VAL A 252 7.79 -9.57 2.91
N ALA A 253 7.87 -9.81 1.60
CA ALA A 253 6.71 -9.99 0.74
C ALA A 253 6.18 -11.41 0.92
N MET A 254 4.87 -11.56 0.99
CA MET A 254 4.19 -12.84 1.20
C MET A 254 3.05 -12.97 0.21
N VAL A 255 2.93 -14.16 -0.39
CA VAL A 255 1.78 -14.56 -1.21
C VAL A 255 1.21 -15.85 -0.66
N ALA A 256 -0.09 -15.86 -0.44
CA ALA A 256 -0.80 -16.95 0.20
C ALA A 256 -2.17 -17.18 -0.44
N ARG A 257 -2.83 -18.27 -0.05
CA ARG A 257 -4.22 -18.56 -0.40
C ARG A 257 -5.11 -18.47 0.84
N LYS A 258 -6.23 -17.78 0.70
CA LYS A 258 -7.29 -17.81 1.70
C LYS A 258 -7.89 -19.20 1.76
N GLN A 259 -7.93 -19.82 2.93
CA GLN A 259 -8.57 -21.13 3.13
C GLN A 259 -9.97 -20.98 3.71
N ARG A 260 -10.17 -20.02 4.61
CA ARG A 260 -11.44 -19.70 5.26
C ARG A 260 -11.39 -18.29 5.85
N GLU A 261 -12.50 -17.79 6.30
CA GLU A 261 -12.60 -16.50 6.97
C GLU A 261 -11.83 -16.46 8.30
N VAL A 262 -11.37 -15.28 8.67
CA VAL A 262 -10.96 -14.95 10.05
C VAL A 262 -12.24 -14.88 10.88
N PRO A 263 -12.38 -15.71 11.96
CA PRO A 263 -13.57 -15.71 12.78
C PRO A 263 -13.81 -14.37 13.51
N ASP A 264 -15.06 -14.03 13.74
CA ASP A 264 -15.44 -12.76 14.40
C ASP A 264 -14.83 -12.63 15.80
N ASP A 265 -14.75 -13.73 16.58
CA ASP A 265 -14.13 -13.74 17.90
C ASP A 265 -12.64 -13.40 17.86
N TRP A 266 -11.92 -13.72 16.77
CA TRP A 266 -10.54 -13.29 16.60
C TRP A 266 -10.46 -11.79 16.28
N ILE A 267 -11.41 -11.30 15.47
CA ILE A 267 -11.45 -9.88 15.08
C ILE A 267 -11.73 -9.02 16.32
N ASP A 268 -12.65 -9.46 17.17
CA ASP A 268 -13.00 -8.75 18.42
C ASP A 268 -11.80 -8.70 19.40
N GLU A 269 -10.97 -9.75 19.45
CA GLU A 269 -9.75 -9.79 20.26
C GLU A 269 -8.63 -8.82 19.75
N LEU A 270 -8.73 -8.30 18.52
CA LEU A 270 -7.74 -7.37 17.96
C LEU A 270 -7.94 -5.92 18.41
N ASP A 271 -9.06 -5.60 19.05
CA ASP A 271 -9.41 -4.27 19.56
C ASP A 271 -8.98 -4.07 21.04
N ASP A 272 -8.59 -5.14 21.75
CA ASP A 272 -8.11 -5.14 23.14
C ASP A 272 -6.56 -4.97 23.24
#